data_583420c24fb152e1ba3133f133696377
#
_entry.id   583420c24fb152e1ba3133f133696377
#
_cell.length_a   1.000
_cell.length_b   1.000
_cell.length_c   1.000
_cell.angle_alpha   90.00
_cell.angle_beta   90.00
_cell.angle_gamma   90.00
#
_symmetry.space_group_name_H-M   'P 1'
#
loop_
_entity.id
_entity.type
_entity.pdbx_description
1 polymer ?
#
loop_
_entity_poly.entity_id
_entity_poly.type
_entity_poly.pdbx_seq_one_letter_code
_entity_poly.pdbx_strand_id
1 'polypeptide(L)'
;VKSGIIDFNQNIENKEHYYNFNGWNTNDKGWVPFGRLTNEFADFLIKLKDRSEMHGQIINMKAKMIAGDEVIMEDDTKEFFKNCEDYNDVEDFIYRLAYDLVLFGSFNINVVWNKIHDRINKLYHIDSSKILYGKKNKDGQIDNFYHCDNWAEYRKGKYPISIIPSFGTSTKANEIKCTI
;
A
#
# COMPACT_ATOMS: atom_id res chain seq x y z
N VAL A 1 26.09 -32.64 16.82
CA VAL A 1 25.12 -31.56 16.61
C VAL A 1 25.66 -30.70 15.51
N LYS A 2 25.17 -30.87 14.25
CA LYS A 2 25.52 -29.97 13.13
C LYS A 2 24.74 -28.70 13.36
N SER A 3 25.43 -27.61 13.66
CA SER A 3 24.87 -26.28 13.66
C SER A 3 24.35 -25.97 12.24
N GLY A 4 23.04 -25.88 12.10
CA GLY A 4 22.44 -25.48 10.85
C GLY A 4 22.72 -23.99 10.57
N ILE A 5 23.89 -23.71 10.02
CA ILE A 5 24.14 -22.43 9.37
C ILE A 5 23.25 -22.44 8.12
N ILE A 6 22.21 -21.64 8.13
CA ILE A 6 21.42 -21.37 6.94
C ILE A 6 22.38 -20.66 5.98
N ASP A 7 22.82 -21.38 4.95
CA ASP A 7 23.65 -20.79 3.91
C ASP A 7 22.77 -19.85 3.08
N PHE A 8 22.84 -18.57 3.41
CA PHE A 8 22.14 -17.50 2.70
C PHE A 8 22.55 -17.43 1.22
N ASN A 9 23.71 -17.93 0.84
CA ASN A 9 24.23 -17.83 -0.52
C ASN A 9 23.56 -18.82 -1.49
N GLN A 10 23.19 -20.05 -1.06
CA GLN A 10 22.50 -20.99 -1.94
C GLN A 10 21.07 -20.58 -2.33
N ASN A 11 20.48 -19.65 -1.58
CA ASN A 11 19.17 -19.09 -1.90
C ASN A 11 19.24 -17.81 -2.75
N ILE A 12 20.41 -17.23 -2.97
CA ILE A 12 20.55 -15.96 -3.70
C ILE A 12 20.36 -16.16 -5.20
N GLU A 13 20.84 -17.27 -5.78
CA GLU A 13 20.69 -17.51 -7.22
C GLU A 13 19.24 -17.62 -7.69
N ASN A 14 18.34 -18.15 -6.86
CA ASN A 14 16.90 -18.14 -7.15
C ASN A 14 16.19 -16.83 -6.75
N LYS A 15 16.87 -15.91 -6.05
CA LYS A 15 16.31 -14.66 -5.55
C LYS A 15 16.59 -13.45 -6.44
N GLU A 16 17.50 -13.52 -7.38
CA GLU A 16 17.74 -12.43 -8.33
C GLU A 16 16.47 -11.98 -9.07
N HIS A 17 15.50 -12.86 -9.20
CA HIS A 17 14.21 -12.53 -9.78
C HIS A 17 13.30 -11.68 -8.89
N TYR A 18 13.46 -11.71 -7.57
CA TYR A 18 12.65 -10.92 -6.62
C TYR A 18 13.23 -9.53 -6.39
N TYR A 19 14.54 -9.38 -6.51
CA TYR A 19 15.25 -8.14 -6.17
C TYR A 19 15.80 -7.40 -7.39
N ASN A 20 15.41 -7.79 -8.59
CA ASN A 20 15.82 -7.06 -9.77
C ASN A 20 15.05 -5.73 -9.86
N PHE A 21 15.46 -4.77 -9.02
CA PHE A 21 15.02 -3.38 -9.02
C PHE A 21 15.41 -2.60 -10.31
N ASN A 22 16.10 -3.20 -11.25
CA ASN A 22 16.29 -2.66 -12.59
C ASN A 22 14.97 -2.54 -13.37
N GLY A 23 13.90 -2.90 -12.75
CA GLY A 23 12.59 -2.99 -13.33
C GLY A 23 11.71 -1.77 -13.21
N TRP A 24 12.21 -0.58 -13.39
CA TRP A 24 11.42 0.48 -14.01
C TRP A 24 11.06 0.13 -15.46
N ASN A 25 11.27 -1.12 -15.84
CA ASN A 25 10.79 -1.72 -17.07
C ASN A 25 9.26 -1.79 -17.02
N THR A 26 8.71 -0.65 -17.37
CA THR A 26 7.31 -0.47 -17.64
C THR A 26 6.88 -1.51 -18.66
N ASN A 27 6.03 -2.44 -18.23
CA ASN A 27 5.23 -3.18 -19.18
C ASN A 27 4.37 -2.18 -19.97
N ASP A 28 3.88 -2.57 -21.12
CA ASP A 28 3.00 -1.72 -21.96
C ASP A 28 1.67 -1.36 -21.28
N LYS A 29 1.43 -1.83 -20.06
CA LYS A 29 0.18 -1.71 -19.30
C LYS A 29 0.06 -0.45 -18.45
N GLY A 30 1.11 0.36 -18.34
CA GLY A 30 1.02 1.67 -17.68
C GLY A 30 1.42 1.69 -16.21
N TRP A 31 1.56 0.54 -15.52
CA TRP A 31 2.01 0.48 -14.13
C TRP A 31 3.41 -0.10 -13.99
N VAL A 32 4.03 0.14 -12.86
CA VAL A 32 5.34 -0.41 -12.47
C VAL A 32 5.12 -1.63 -11.58
N PRO A 33 5.46 -2.84 -12.01
CA PRO A 33 5.33 -4.03 -11.17
C PRO A 33 6.45 -4.08 -10.12
N PHE A 34 6.11 -4.46 -8.89
CA PHE A 34 7.05 -4.79 -7.85
C PHE A 34 7.16 -6.32 -7.72
N GLY A 35 8.27 -6.87 -8.21
CA GLY A 35 8.46 -8.31 -8.31
C GLY A 35 7.73 -8.88 -9.54
N ARG A 36 8.49 -9.37 -10.51
CA ARG A 36 8.01 -9.91 -11.79
C ARG A 36 6.95 -9.01 -12.45
N LEU A 37 5.83 -9.59 -12.89
CA LEU A 37 4.76 -8.87 -13.59
C LEU A 37 3.54 -8.61 -12.70
N THR A 38 3.61 -8.98 -11.44
CA THR A 38 2.56 -8.87 -10.41
C THR A 38 3.15 -8.20 -9.18
N ASN A 39 2.35 -7.94 -8.16
CA ASN A 39 2.83 -7.36 -6.89
C ASN A 39 3.41 -8.43 -5.94
N GLU A 40 4.22 -9.34 -6.46
CA GLU A 40 4.77 -10.48 -5.70
C GLU A 40 5.68 -10.05 -4.54
N PHE A 41 6.26 -8.85 -4.62
CA PHE A 41 7.10 -8.34 -3.54
C PHE A 41 6.27 -8.04 -2.27
N ALA A 42 5.09 -7.46 -2.41
CA ALA A 42 4.20 -7.23 -1.29
C ALA A 42 3.75 -8.56 -0.64
N ASP A 43 3.38 -9.55 -1.46
CA ASP A 43 3.06 -10.89 -0.99
C ASP A 43 4.25 -11.55 -0.27
N PHE A 44 5.46 -11.32 -0.76
CA PHE A 44 6.68 -11.81 -0.11
C PHE A 44 6.89 -11.20 1.27
N LEU A 45 6.70 -9.88 1.42
CA LEU A 45 6.82 -9.20 2.72
C LEU A 45 5.79 -9.71 3.72
N ILE A 46 4.54 -9.91 3.28
CA ILE A 46 3.48 -10.49 4.12
C ILE A 46 3.88 -11.89 4.59
N LYS A 47 4.30 -12.76 3.66
CA LYS A 47 4.75 -14.12 3.99
C LYS A 47 5.96 -14.14 4.93
N LEU A 48 6.89 -13.21 4.75
CA LEU A 48 8.06 -13.08 5.62
C LEU A 48 7.67 -12.72 7.04
N LYS A 49 6.76 -11.75 7.19
CA LYS A 49 6.18 -11.36 8.47
C LYS A 49 5.45 -12.54 9.14
N ASP A 50 4.61 -13.27 8.39
CA ASP A 50 3.79 -14.36 8.91
C ASP A 50 4.61 -15.60 9.31
N ARG A 51 5.79 -15.79 8.70
CA ARG A 51 6.70 -16.90 9.03
C ARG A 51 7.52 -16.68 10.29
N SER A 52 7.61 -15.46 10.77
CA SER A 52 8.40 -15.12 11.96
C SER A 52 7.51 -14.32 12.92
N GLU A 53 7.08 -14.99 13.99
CA GLU A 53 6.27 -14.37 15.04
C GLU A 53 6.95 -13.14 15.63
N MET A 54 8.24 -13.23 15.93
CA MET A 54 9.02 -12.10 16.44
C MET A 54 9.04 -10.93 15.46
N HIS A 55 9.22 -11.20 14.17
CA HIS A 55 9.21 -10.14 13.14
C HIS A 55 7.85 -9.47 13.04
N GLY A 56 6.78 -10.26 13.06
CA GLY A 56 5.40 -9.76 13.09
C GLY A 56 5.11 -8.88 14.30
N GLN A 57 5.57 -9.29 15.48
CA GLN A 57 5.44 -8.51 16.71
C GLN A 57 6.20 -7.18 16.65
N ILE A 58 7.41 -7.18 16.10
CA ILE A 58 8.21 -5.94 15.92
C ILE A 58 7.49 -4.97 14.98
N ILE A 59 6.94 -5.44 13.86
CA ILE A 59 6.17 -4.61 12.92
C ILE A 59 4.96 -4.00 13.63
N ASN A 60 4.17 -4.81 14.32
CA ASN A 60 2.99 -4.34 15.07
C ASN A 60 3.35 -3.32 16.14
N MET A 61 4.43 -3.58 16.91
CA MET A 61 4.89 -2.66 17.94
C MET A 61 5.34 -1.32 17.35
N LYS A 62 6.12 -1.34 16.25
CA LYS A 62 6.54 -0.12 15.55
C LYS A 62 5.34 0.66 15.02
N ALA A 63 4.35 -0.02 14.42
CA ALA A 63 3.14 0.61 13.93
C ALA A 63 2.36 1.30 15.06
N LYS A 64 2.22 0.63 16.22
CA LYS A 64 1.60 1.23 17.41
C LYS A 64 2.38 2.44 17.96
N MET A 65 3.70 2.36 17.98
CA MET A 65 4.54 3.48 18.41
C MET A 65 4.41 4.70 17.48
N ILE A 66 4.24 4.49 16.17
CA ILE A 66 4.02 5.56 15.19
C ILE A 66 2.61 6.13 15.33
N ALA A 67 1.60 5.27 15.47
CA ALA A 67 0.21 5.70 15.60
C ALA A 67 -0.04 6.48 16.91
N GLY A 68 0.67 6.13 17.97
CA GLY A 68 0.43 6.69 19.31
C GLY A 68 -0.80 6.08 20.01
N ASP A 69 -1.06 6.54 21.21
CA ASP A 69 -2.19 6.06 22.03
C ASP A 69 -3.42 6.95 21.91
N GLU A 70 -3.25 8.23 21.56
CA GLU A 70 -4.33 9.20 21.47
C GLU A 70 -4.03 10.24 20.39
N VAL A 71 -5.05 10.61 19.65
CA VAL A 71 -4.99 11.68 18.65
C VAL A 71 -5.82 12.87 19.12
N ILE A 72 -5.15 13.98 19.39
CA ILE A 72 -5.82 15.24 19.77
C ILE A 72 -6.30 15.93 18.51
N MET A 73 -7.60 16.11 18.38
CA MET A 73 -8.22 16.78 17.24
C MET A 73 -9.47 17.55 17.65
N GLU A 74 -9.88 18.47 16.79
CA GLU A 74 -11.13 19.22 16.92
C GLU A 74 -12.36 18.31 16.77
N ASP A 75 -13.46 18.70 17.39
CA ASP A 75 -14.69 17.89 17.43
C ASP A 75 -15.29 17.64 16.03
N ASP A 76 -15.22 18.63 15.13
CA ASP A 76 -15.66 18.49 13.74
C ASP A 76 -14.87 17.40 12.99
N THR A 77 -13.58 17.29 13.27
CA THR A 77 -12.72 16.26 12.71
C THR A 77 -13.05 14.87 13.28
N LYS A 78 -13.34 14.79 14.58
CA LYS A 78 -13.80 13.55 15.21
C LYS A 78 -15.11 13.07 14.60
N GLU A 79 -16.07 13.97 14.38
CA GLU A 79 -17.34 13.65 13.76
C GLU A 79 -17.16 13.18 12.30
N PHE A 80 -16.24 13.81 11.55
CA PHE A 80 -15.90 13.36 10.20
C PHE A 80 -15.43 11.90 10.17
N PHE A 81 -14.50 11.50 11.07
CA PHE A 81 -14.01 10.12 11.11
C PHE A 81 -15.05 9.12 11.60
N LYS A 82 -15.94 9.48 12.51
CA LYS A 82 -17.08 8.63 12.91
C LYS A 82 -18.04 8.32 11.75
N ASN A 83 -18.12 9.21 10.78
CA ASN A 83 -18.93 9.02 9.57
C ASN A 83 -18.21 8.22 8.47
N CYS A 84 -16.93 7.90 8.65
CA CYS A 84 -16.18 6.98 7.79
C CYS A 84 -16.44 5.55 8.30
N GLU A 85 -17.34 4.82 7.66
CA GLU A 85 -17.92 3.53 8.13
C GLU A 85 -16.90 2.41 8.37
N ASP A 86 -15.66 2.53 7.86
CA ASP A 86 -14.66 1.46 7.90
C ASP A 86 -13.73 1.51 9.12
N TYR A 87 -13.90 2.52 10.01
CA TYR A 87 -13.02 2.70 11.18
C TYR A 87 -13.84 2.84 12.46
N ASN A 88 -13.35 2.23 13.54
CA ASN A 88 -13.92 2.43 14.86
C ASN A 88 -13.67 3.86 15.35
N ASP A 89 -12.47 4.38 15.02
CA ASP A 89 -11.98 5.70 15.38
C ASP A 89 -10.81 6.12 14.47
N VAL A 90 -10.31 7.32 14.68
CA VAL A 90 -9.17 7.85 13.91
C VAL A 90 -7.87 7.12 14.24
N GLU A 91 -7.74 6.63 15.47
CA GLU A 91 -6.59 5.86 15.92
C GLU A 91 -6.44 4.58 15.11
N ASP A 92 -7.52 3.85 14.82
CA ASP A 92 -7.52 2.67 13.95
C ASP A 92 -7.08 3.03 12.52
N PHE A 93 -7.58 4.14 11.98
CA PHE A 93 -7.16 4.63 10.68
C PHE A 93 -5.66 4.92 10.63
N ILE A 94 -5.14 5.68 11.60
CA ILE A 94 -3.71 6.02 11.68
C ILE A 94 -2.86 4.77 11.89
N TYR A 95 -3.32 3.83 12.73
CA TYR A 95 -2.63 2.58 12.95
C TYR A 95 -2.48 1.77 11.65
N ARG A 96 -3.51 1.67 10.83
CA ARG A 96 -3.45 0.98 9.53
C ARG A 96 -2.46 1.63 8.57
N LEU A 97 -2.42 2.97 8.53
CA LEU A 97 -1.44 3.70 7.74
C LEU A 97 -0.01 3.45 8.24
N ALA A 98 0.19 3.50 9.57
CA ALA A 98 1.47 3.25 10.19
C ALA A 98 1.94 1.80 9.96
N TYR A 99 1.01 0.84 10.00
CA TYR A 99 1.30 -0.55 9.71
C TYR A 99 1.80 -0.76 8.28
N ASP A 100 1.11 -0.19 7.30
CA ASP A 100 1.54 -0.25 5.89
C ASP A 100 2.89 0.43 5.69
N LEU A 101 3.10 1.59 6.33
CA LEU A 101 4.37 2.30 6.27
C LEU A 101 5.53 1.44 6.80
N VAL A 102 5.33 0.73 7.89
CA VAL A 102 6.36 -0.13 8.50
C VAL A 102 6.61 -1.39 7.66
N LEU A 103 5.55 -1.99 7.11
CA LEU A 103 5.65 -3.25 6.38
C LEU A 103 6.11 -3.06 4.92
N PHE A 104 5.56 -2.05 4.22
CA PHE A 104 5.76 -1.84 2.78
C PHE A 104 6.64 -0.62 2.47
N GLY A 105 6.89 0.26 3.45
CA GLY A 105 7.59 1.52 3.26
C GLY A 105 6.72 2.65 2.69
N SER A 106 5.44 2.40 2.47
CA SER A 106 4.48 3.38 1.94
C SER A 106 3.08 3.06 2.43
N PHE A 107 2.19 4.05 2.41
CA PHE A 107 0.76 3.85 2.64
C PHE A 107 -0.07 4.59 1.59
N ASN A 108 -1.31 4.15 1.40
CA ASN A 108 -2.22 4.71 0.42
C ASN A 108 -3.56 5.07 1.06
N ILE A 109 -4.02 6.28 0.77
CA ILE A 109 -5.32 6.79 1.23
C ILE A 109 -6.18 7.07 -0.01
N ASN A 110 -7.35 6.45 -0.08
CA ASN A 110 -8.36 6.83 -1.04
C ASN A 110 -9.15 8.00 -0.50
N VAL A 111 -9.09 9.12 -1.19
CA VAL A 111 -9.82 10.34 -0.89
C VAL A 111 -11.07 10.38 -1.74
N VAL A 112 -12.22 10.35 -1.10
CA VAL A 112 -13.52 10.44 -1.77
C VAL A 112 -14.05 11.86 -1.64
N TRP A 113 -14.20 12.53 -2.77
CA TRP A 113 -14.76 13.87 -2.84
C TRP A 113 -16.29 13.84 -2.81
N ASN A 114 -16.89 14.95 -2.40
CA ASN A 114 -18.31 15.16 -2.57
C ASN A 114 -18.67 15.40 -4.06
N LYS A 115 -19.96 15.45 -4.39
CA LYS A 115 -20.42 15.57 -5.79
C LYS A 115 -19.97 16.87 -6.48
N ILE A 116 -19.69 17.93 -5.71
CA ILE A 116 -19.29 19.25 -6.22
C ILE A 116 -17.77 19.35 -6.30
N HIS A 117 -17.04 18.40 -5.70
CA HIS A 117 -15.57 18.36 -5.63
C HIS A 117 -14.95 19.54 -4.87
N ASP A 118 -15.64 20.08 -3.86
CA ASP A 118 -15.19 21.21 -3.04
C ASP A 118 -14.71 20.81 -1.64
N ARG A 119 -15.10 19.61 -1.17
CA ARG A 119 -14.68 19.07 0.12
C ARG A 119 -14.54 17.54 0.10
N ILE A 120 -13.68 17.05 0.96
CA ILE A 120 -13.51 15.61 1.20
C ILE A 120 -14.75 15.09 1.91
N ASN A 121 -15.35 14.04 1.36
CA ASN A 121 -16.51 13.38 1.93
C ASN A 121 -16.10 12.20 2.82
N LYS A 122 -15.14 11.37 2.36
CA LYS A 122 -14.65 10.21 3.10
C LYS A 122 -13.17 9.96 2.81
N LEU A 123 -12.50 9.33 3.77
CA LEU A 123 -11.15 8.81 3.63
C LEU A 123 -11.16 7.30 3.87
N TYR A 124 -10.45 6.55 3.04
CA TYR A 124 -10.28 5.10 3.19
C TYR A 124 -8.81 4.74 3.11
N HIS A 125 -8.37 3.88 4.02
CA HIS A 125 -7.09 3.20 3.87
C HIS A 125 -7.22 2.14 2.76
N ILE A 126 -6.25 2.08 1.87
CA ILE A 126 -6.13 1.00 0.90
C ILE A 126 -4.84 0.24 1.21
N ASP A 127 -4.96 -1.06 1.41
CA ASP A 127 -3.84 -1.97 1.61
C ASP A 127 -2.81 -1.81 0.48
N SER A 128 -1.58 -1.47 0.86
CA SER A 128 -0.51 -1.21 -0.10
C SER A 128 -0.15 -2.43 -0.96
N SER A 129 -0.49 -3.65 -0.51
CA SER A 129 -0.33 -4.86 -1.31
C SER A 129 -1.24 -4.90 -2.54
N LYS A 130 -2.34 -4.15 -2.53
CA LYS A 130 -3.34 -4.10 -3.60
C LYS A 130 -3.11 -2.98 -4.62
N ILE A 131 -2.15 -2.09 -4.34
CA ILE A 131 -1.87 -0.92 -5.18
C ILE A 131 -0.56 -1.11 -5.95
N LEU A 132 -0.60 -0.83 -7.25
CA LEU A 132 0.59 -0.61 -8.06
C LEU A 132 0.62 0.83 -8.57
N TYR A 133 1.82 1.37 -8.61
CA TYR A 133 2.06 2.75 -9.02
C TYR A 133 2.14 2.84 -10.54
N GLY A 134 1.58 3.91 -11.10
CA GLY A 134 1.73 4.24 -12.50
C GLY A 134 3.15 4.68 -12.84
N LYS A 135 3.40 4.83 -14.12
CA LYS A 135 4.65 5.41 -14.62
C LYS A 135 4.77 6.85 -14.17
N LYS A 136 5.99 7.28 -13.88
CA LYS A 136 6.27 8.70 -13.68
C LYS A 136 6.10 9.45 -15.01
N ASN A 137 5.45 10.60 -14.93
CA ASN A 137 5.36 11.54 -16.03
C ASN A 137 6.70 12.28 -16.24
N LYS A 138 6.73 13.24 -17.17
CA LYS A 138 7.94 14.03 -17.49
C LYS A 138 8.46 14.84 -16.29
N ASP A 139 7.56 15.20 -15.37
CA ASP A 139 7.87 15.96 -14.16
C ASP A 139 8.25 15.06 -12.96
N GLY A 140 8.34 13.75 -13.21
CA GLY A 140 8.69 12.77 -12.18
C GLY A 140 7.53 12.38 -11.26
N GLN A 141 6.31 12.84 -11.53
CA GLN A 141 5.11 12.58 -10.73
C GLN A 141 4.35 11.36 -11.24
N ILE A 142 3.60 10.73 -10.34
CA ILE A 142 2.72 9.60 -10.65
C ILE A 142 1.30 10.13 -10.80
N ASP A 143 0.74 10.00 -12.01
CA ASP A 143 -0.60 10.51 -12.32
C ASP A 143 -1.72 9.53 -11.95
N ASN A 144 -1.42 8.22 -11.99
CA ASN A 144 -2.41 7.18 -11.75
C ASN A 144 -1.88 6.07 -10.88
N PHE A 145 -2.79 5.49 -10.09
CA PHE A 145 -2.61 4.29 -9.30
C PHE A 145 -3.53 3.19 -9.84
N TYR A 146 -3.08 1.96 -9.72
CA TYR A 146 -3.78 0.78 -10.21
C TYR A 146 -4.13 -0.11 -9.03
N HIS A 147 -5.41 -0.27 -8.76
CA HIS A 147 -5.91 -1.13 -7.69
C HIS A 147 -6.41 -2.46 -8.26
N CYS A 148 -6.04 -3.54 -7.61
CA CYS A 148 -6.54 -4.89 -7.90
C CYS A 148 -6.60 -5.70 -6.61
N ASP A 149 -7.71 -6.35 -6.35
CA ASP A 149 -7.89 -7.15 -5.13
C ASP A 149 -6.94 -8.34 -5.04
N ASN A 150 -6.55 -8.90 -6.19
CA ASN A 150 -5.60 -10.02 -6.24
C ASN A 150 -4.72 -9.93 -7.50
N TRP A 151 -3.52 -9.39 -7.34
CA TRP A 151 -2.55 -9.24 -8.42
C TRP A 151 -2.03 -10.56 -8.97
N ALA A 152 -1.98 -11.63 -8.17
CA ALA A 152 -1.52 -12.94 -8.63
C ALA A 152 -2.48 -13.56 -9.66
N GLU A 153 -3.77 -13.24 -9.56
CA GLU A 153 -4.81 -13.81 -10.43
C GLU A 153 -5.42 -12.83 -11.44
N TYR A 154 -4.96 -11.56 -11.47
CA TYR A 154 -5.55 -10.55 -12.38
C TYR A 154 -5.54 -10.97 -13.84
N ARG A 155 -4.51 -11.74 -14.28
CA ARG A 155 -4.37 -12.23 -15.66
C ARG A 155 -5.45 -13.23 -16.07
N LYS A 156 -6.07 -13.88 -15.09
CA LYS A 156 -7.18 -14.81 -15.33
C LYS A 156 -8.50 -14.10 -15.61
N GLY A 157 -8.52 -12.75 -15.58
CA GLY A 157 -9.71 -11.93 -15.82
C GLY A 157 -10.74 -11.95 -14.67
N LYS A 158 -10.42 -12.60 -13.54
CA LYS A 158 -11.32 -12.73 -12.40
C LYS A 158 -11.36 -11.45 -11.55
N TYR A 159 -10.26 -10.72 -11.51
CA TYR A 159 -10.12 -9.50 -10.70
C TYR A 159 -9.88 -8.30 -11.63
N PRO A 160 -10.85 -7.38 -11.75
CA PRO A 160 -10.70 -6.18 -12.56
C PRO A 160 -9.68 -5.22 -11.95
N ILE A 161 -9.00 -4.48 -12.81
CA ILE A 161 -8.09 -3.43 -12.39
C ILE A 161 -8.85 -2.10 -12.42
N SER A 162 -8.86 -1.41 -11.31
CA SER A 162 -9.38 -0.05 -11.20
C SER A 162 -8.25 0.97 -11.32
N ILE A 163 -8.44 1.99 -12.15
CA ILE A 163 -7.47 3.08 -12.32
C ILE A 163 -7.98 4.27 -11.52
N ILE A 164 -7.20 4.70 -10.54
CA ILE A 164 -7.53 5.80 -9.65
C ILE A 164 -6.48 6.90 -9.83
N PRO A 165 -6.85 8.14 -10.11
CA PRO A 165 -5.91 9.24 -10.31
C PRO A 165 -5.21 9.63 -9.00
N SER A 166 -4.07 10.28 -9.13
CA SER A 166 -3.36 10.89 -8.00
C SER A 166 -4.16 12.08 -7.44
N PHE A 167 -4.03 12.31 -6.15
CA PHE A 167 -4.71 13.39 -5.43
C PHE A 167 -4.36 14.76 -6.03
N GLY A 168 -5.38 15.54 -6.33
CA GLY A 168 -5.25 16.88 -6.90
C GLY A 168 -4.97 16.91 -8.40
N THR A 169 -5.02 15.79 -9.11
CA THR A 169 -4.76 15.74 -10.56
C THR A 169 -6.03 15.59 -11.41
N SER A 170 -7.16 15.34 -10.80
CA SER A 170 -8.41 14.99 -11.49
C SER A 170 -9.62 15.63 -10.83
N THR A 171 -10.73 15.63 -11.54
CA THR A 171 -12.06 15.98 -11.01
C THR A 171 -12.89 14.72 -10.70
N LYS A 172 -12.28 13.54 -10.68
CA LYS A 172 -12.97 12.29 -10.34
C LYS A 172 -13.33 12.26 -8.85
N ALA A 173 -14.38 11.53 -8.53
CA ALA A 173 -14.84 11.40 -7.14
C ALA A 173 -13.84 10.71 -6.21
N ASN A 174 -12.98 9.86 -6.78
CA ASN A 174 -11.98 9.12 -5.99
C ASN A 174 -10.57 9.46 -6.47
N GLU A 175 -9.69 9.79 -5.54
CA GLU A 175 -8.27 10.08 -5.79
C GLU A 175 -7.42 9.38 -4.74
N ILE A 176 -6.18 9.00 -5.08
CA ILE A 176 -5.24 8.41 -4.13
C ILE A 176 -4.20 9.44 -3.71
N LYS A 177 -4.08 9.63 -2.40
CA LYS A 177 -2.92 10.25 -1.74
C LYS A 177 -2.01 9.15 -1.24
N CYS A 178 -0.79 9.14 -1.75
CA CYS A 178 0.26 8.19 -1.38
C CYS A 178 1.43 8.93 -0.73
N THR A 179 2.12 8.25 0.17
CA THR A 179 3.44 8.66 0.66
C THR A 179 4.44 7.60 0.22
N ILE A 180 5.44 8.03 -0.53
CA ILE A 180 6.58 7.21 -0.95
C ILE A 180 7.82 7.80 -0.30
#